data_438cd5321aec2a15bc921771629189cc
#
_entry.id   438cd5321aec2a15bc921771629189cc
#
_cell.length_a   1.000
_cell.length_b   1.000
_cell.length_c   1.000
_cell.angle_alpha   90.00
_cell.angle_beta   90.00
_cell.angle_gamma   90.00
#
_symmetry.space_group_name_H-M   'P 1'
#
loop_
_entity.id
_entity.type
_entity.pdbx_description
1 polymer ?
#
loop_
_entity_poly.entity_id
_entity_poly.type
_entity_poly.pdbx_seq_one_letter_code
_entity_poly.pdbx_strand_id
1 'polypeptide(L)'
;MQQPASEEQSSPSDMLPGQGNLNLAGFVKVIAASGYKGSWSLAKIDSKKAKKSFIDNAYDAYRALVNLLDEVERSHPQIKFETPNMPARVYTSGVEFLEFSVDDESHYQITQILSSLCFRMERKHISKAVELWRQGSVNIVLNNEKKGFSRSSFLEHGPSLCAIGLRVRDSTDTVERASALGASLFSQAVGSSELEIPAIN
;
A
#
# COMPACT_ATOMS: atom_id res chain seq x y z
N MET A 1 -7.42 0.33 38.71
CA MET A 1 -8.07 1.11 37.65
C MET A 1 -6.97 1.79 36.87
N GLN A 2 -6.55 1.21 35.73
CA GLN A 2 -5.63 1.86 34.79
C GLN A 2 -6.47 2.74 33.86
N GLN A 3 -6.14 4.02 33.77
CA GLN A 3 -6.72 4.92 32.78
C GLN A 3 -6.30 4.46 31.38
N PRO A 4 -7.18 4.46 30.38
CA PRO A 4 -6.78 4.18 29.02
C PRO A 4 -5.83 5.28 28.54
N ALA A 5 -4.76 4.86 27.87
CA ALA A 5 -3.82 5.76 27.22
C ALA A 5 -4.59 6.69 26.27
N SER A 6 -4.43 7.98 26.44
CA SER A 6 -5.00 9.00 25.54
C SER A 6 -4.50 8.75 24.13
N GLU A 7 -5.42 8.47 23.21
CA GLU A 7 -5.13 8.53 21.77
C GLU A 7 -4.49 9.88 21.46
N GLU A 8 -3.23 9.88 21.07
CA GLU A 8 -2.56 11.08 20.57
C GLU A 8 -3.26 11.51 19.29
N GLN A 9 -4.21 12.43 19.41
CA GLN A 9 -4.81 13.08 18.25
C GLN A 9 -3.69 13.78 17.47
N SER A 10 -3.45 13.34 16.24
CA SER A 10 -2.54 14.02 15.33
C SER A 10 -2.98 15.46 15.16
N SER A 11 -2.05 16.40 15.32
CA SER A 11 -2.33 17.83 15.09
C SER A 11 -2.82 18.03 13.65
N PRO A 12 -3.79 18.90 13.40
CA PRO A 12 -4.24 19.25 12.04
C PRO A 12 -3.09 19.69 11.11
N SER A 13 -2.01 20.22 11.65
CA SER A 13 -0.79 20.61 10.92
C SER A 13 0.02 19.42 10.38
N ASP A 14 -0.20 18.20 10.88
CA ASP A 14 0.56 17.01 10.49
C ASP A 14 -0.10 16.19 9.39
N MET A 15 -1.31 16.58 8.97
CA MET A 15 -2.08 15.86 7.97
C MET A 15 -1.76 16.31 6.54
N LEU A 16 -1.63 15.35 5.65
CA LEU A 16 -1.54 15.62 4.21
C LEU A 16 -2.92 15.88 3.61
N PRO A 17 -3.00 16.54 2.42
CA PRO A 17 -4.25 16.72 1.70
C PRO A 17 -5.03 15.41 1.57
N GLY A 18 -6.31 15.43 1.95
CA GLY A 18 -7.19 14.26 1.94
C GLY A 18 -7.13 13.36 3.19
N GLN A 19 -6.23 13.63 4.15
CA GLN A 19 -6.15 12.88 5.40
C GLN A 19 -6.96 13.49 6.56
N GLY A 20 -7.40 14.73 6.40
CA GLY A 20 -8.14 15.48 7.44
C GLY A 20 -9.59 15.78 7.03
N ASN A 21 -10.25 16.55 7.86
CA ASN A 21 -11.66 16.93 7.68
C ASN A 21 -11.86 18.20 6.83
N LEU A 22 -10.78 18.83 6.34
CA LEU A 22 -10.87 20.02 5.51
C LEU A 22 -11.29 19.67 4.09
N ASN A 23 -12.28 20.38 3.56
CA ASN A 23 -12.70 20.24 2.16
C ASN A 23 -11.71 20.95 1.22
N LEU A 24 -10.50 20.37 1.08
CA LEU A 24 -9.46 20.93 0.23
C LEU A 24 -9.82 20.83 -1.27
N ALA A 25 -10.56 19.81 -1.68
CA ALA A 25 -11.03 19.70 -3.06
C ALA A 25 -11.95 20.86 -3.42
N GLY A 26 -12.88 21.25 -2.54
CA GLY A 26 -13.72 22.45 -2.71
C GLY A 26 -12.91 23.73 -2.79
N PHE A 27 -11.89 23.89 -1.95
CA PHE A 27 -10.99 25.05 -1.97
C PHE A 27 -10.22 25.15 -3.28
N VAL A 28 -9.56 24.06 -3.71
CA VAL A 28 -8.81 24.00 -4.97
C VAL A 28 -9.70 24.28 -6.18
N LYS A 29 -10.92 23.72 -6.19
CA LYS A 29 -11.94 24.00 -7.23
C LYS A 29 -12.23 25.50 -7.37
N VAL A 30 -12.47 26.19 -6.28
CA VAL A 30 -12.81 27.63 -6.31
C VAL A 30 -11.64 28.44 -6.88
N ILE A 31 -10.41 28.16 -6.46
CA ILE A 31 -9.23 28.85 -6.96
C ILE A 31 -9.01 28.54 -8.46
N ALA A 32 -9.12 27.29 -8.86
CA ALA A 32 -8.99 26.92 -10.27
C ALA A 32 -10.08 27.56 -11.14
N ALA A 33 -11.32 27.62 -10.66
CA ALA A 33 -12.44 28.26 -11.36
C ALA A 33 -12.26 29.80 -11.49
N SER A 34 -11.48 30.44 -10.63
CA SER A 34 -11.13 31.87 -10.76
C SER A 34 -10.10 32.16 -11.86
N GLY A 35 -9.63 31.14 -12.57
CA GLY A 35 -8.64 31.27 -13.64
C GLY A 35 -7.19 31.26 -13.18
N TYR A 36 -6.93 30.85 -11.94
CA TYR A 36 -5.56 30.70 -11.45
C TYR A 36 -4.77 29.68 -12.27
N LYS A 37 -3.58 30.08 -12.74
CA LYS A 37 -2.65 29.28 -13.56
C LYS A 37 -1.28 29.11 -12.89
N GLY A 38 -1.13 29.57 -11.66
CA GLY A 38 0.13 29.46 -10.93
C GLY A 38 0.41 28.06 -10.38
N SER A 39 1.58 27.92 -9.79
CA SER A 39 2.03 26.66 -9.17
C SER A 39 1.24 26.36 -7.90
N TRP A 40 1.00 25.07 -7.69
CA TRP A 40 0.42 24.54 -6.45
C TRP A 40 1.56 23.97 -5.59
N SER A 41 1.68 24.47 -4.38
CA SER A 41 2.71 24.04 -3.44
C SER A 41 2.08 23.56 -2.16
N LEU A 42 2.58 22.46 -1.62
CA LEU A 42 2.23 21.97 -0.31
C LEU A 42 3.34 22.35 0.68
N ALA A 43 3.02 23.23 1.61
CA ALA A 43 3.88 23.55 2.76
C ALA A 43 3.47 22.65 3.93
N LYS A 44 4.32 21.70 4.28
CA LYS A 44 4.18 20.91 5.50
C LYS A 44 5.08 21.49 6.57
N ILE A 45 4.50 21.89 7.70
CA ILE A 45 5.27 22.28 8.87
C ILE A 45 5.81 20.97 9.48
N ASP A 46 7.13 20.84 9.52
CA ASP A 46 7.79 19.65 10.05
C ASP A 46 7.44 19.49 11.54
N SER A 47 6.73 18.43 11.86
CA SER A 47 6.57 18.04 13.25
C SER A 47 7.82 17.22 13.64
N LYS A 48 8.46 17.59 14.73
CA LYS A 48 9.63 16.88 15.31
C LYS A 48 9.39 15.39 15.60
N LYS A 49 8.18 14.90 15.33
CA LYS A 49 7.74 13.49 15.48
C LYS A 49 7.79 12.66 14.19
N ALA A 50 8.16 13.23 13.05
CA ALA A 50 8.22 12.49 11.80
C ALA A 50 9.34 11.44 11.83
N LYS A 51 8.96 10.18 12.02
CA LYS A 51 9.90 9.03 11.96
C LYS A 51 10.38 8.72 10.54
N LYS A 52 9.76 9.32 9.50
CA LYS A 52 10.07 9.10 8.09
C LYS A 52 11.21 10.00 7.62
N SER A 53 11.96 9.52 6.62
CA SER A 53 12.99 10.32 5.97
C SER A 53 12.38 11.55 5.28
N PHE A 54 13.20 12.57 5.01
CA PHE A 54 12.78 13.77 4.27
C PHE A 54 12.25 13.39 2.87
N ILE A 55 12.89 12.43 2.21
CA ILE A 55 12.53 11.95 0.88
C ILE A 55 11.15 11.28 0.90
N ASP A 56 10.89 10.40 1.87
CA ASP A 56 9.59 9.73 2.00
C ASP A 56 8.46 10.72 2.27
N ASN A 57 8.72 11.73 3.10
CA ASN A 57 7.77 12.81 3.35
C ASN A 57 7.49 13.63 2.08
N ALA A 58 8.50 13.86 1.24
CA ALA A 58 8.33 14.56 -0.03
C ALA A 58 7.49 13.75 -1.02
N TYR A 59 7.71 12.44 -1.12
CA TYR A 59 6.88 11.55 -1.94
C TYR A 59 5.44 11.48 -1.44
N ASP A 60 5.22 11.37 -0.14
CA ASP A 60 3.88 11.36 0.43
C ASP A 60 3.14 12.68 0.16
N ALA A 61 3.82 13.81 0.27
CA ALA A 61 3.28 15.13 -0.04
C ALA A 61 2.94 15.26 -1.54
N TYR A 62 3.81 14.79 -2.43
CA TYR A 62 3.59 14.76 -3.87
C TYR A 62 2.38 13.91 -4.23
N ARG A 63 2.30 12.68 -3.70
CA ARG A 63 1.16 11.77 -3.92
C ARG A 63 -0.16 12.38 -3.46
N ALA A 64 -0.17 13.03 -2.30
CA ALA A 64 -1.35 13.68 -1.75
C ALA A 64 -1.82 14.85 -2.62
N LEU A 65 -0.90 15.69 -3.10
CA LEU A 65 -1.20 16.80 -3.98
C LEU A 65 -1.74 16.32 -5.34
N VAL A 66 -1.07 15.36 -5.98
CA VAL A 66 -1.51 14.76 -7.25
C VAL A 66 -2.91 14.16 -7.11
N ASN A 67 -3.16 13.43 -6.02
CA ASN A 67 -4.48 12.84 -5.78
C ASN A 67 -5.58 13.91 -5.62
N LEU A 68 -5.28 14.99 -4.91
CA LEU A 68 -6.22 16.12 -4.71
C LEU A 68 -6.57 16.80 -6.05
N LEU A 69 -5.56 17.10 -6.87
CA LEU A 69 -5.77 17.74 -8.18
C LEU A 69 -6.55 16.82 -9.14
N ASP A 70 -6.19 15.53 -9.19
CA ASP A 70 -6.89 14.52 -9.99
C ASP A 70 -8.36 14.32 -9.53
N GLU A 71 -8.66 14.44 -8.24
CA GLU A 71 -10.02 14.41 -7.72
C GLU A 71 -10.85 15.59 -8.22
N VAL A 72 -10.27 16.78 -8.19
CA VAL A 72 -10.94 18.01 -8.68
C VAL A 72 -11.20 17.93 -10.18
N GLU A 73 -10.22 17.52 -10.99
CA GLU A 73 -10.40 17.37 -12.45
C GLU A 73 -11.48 16.34 -12.80
N ARG A 74 -11.57 15.24 -12.07
CA ARG A 74 -12.59 14.21 -12.34
C ARG A 74 -13.98 14.63 -11.96
N SER A 75 -14.12 15.34 -10.85
CA SER A 75 -15.42 15.84 -10.40
C SER A 75 -15.87 17.09 -11.17
N HIS A 76 -14.93 17.80 -11.83
CA HIS A 76 -15.15 19.01 -12.60
C HIS A 76 -14.34 19.00 -13.90
N PRO A 77 -14.78 18.26 -14.93
CA PRO A 77 -13.99 18.02 -16.17
C PRO A 77 -13.59 19.28 -16.94
N GLN A 78 -14.26 20.42 -16.69
CA GLN A 78 -13.93 21.73 -17.25
C GLN A 78 -12.67 22.36 -16.61
N ILE A 79 -12.26 21.91 -15.44
CA ILE A 79 -11.02 22.32 -14.77
C ILE A 79 -9.90 21.42 -15.25
N LYS A 80 -8.80 22.02 -15.69
CA LYS A 80 -7.58 21.31 -16.07
C LYS A 80 -6.38 21.93 -15.38
N PHE A 81 -5.56 21.08 -14.77
CA PHE A 81 -4.30 21.48 -14.19
C PHE A 81 -3.15 21.09 -15.12
N GLU A 82 -2.07 21.86 -15.08
CA GLU A 82 -0.81 21.49 -15.72
C GLU A 82 -0.04 20.51 -14.81
N THR A 83 -0.62 19.34 -14.59
CA THR A 83 0.01 18.26 -13.82
C THR A 83 0.78 17.31 -14.74
N PRO A 84 1.77 16.57 -14.22
CA PRO A 84 2.35 15.47 -14.97
C PRO A 84 1.26 14.53 -15.49
N ASN A 85 1.40 14.06 -16.72
CA ASN A 85 0.45 13.10 -17.29
C ASN A 85 0.47 11.80 -16.46
N MET A 86 -0.55 11.63 -15.65
CA MET A 86 -0.66 10.47 -14.78
C MET A 86 -1.41 9.33 -15.48
N PRO A 87 -0.90 8.08 -15.40
CA PRO A 87 -1.67 6.93 -15.86
C PRO A 87 -3.05 6.87 -15.20
N ALA A 88 -3.99 6.21 -15.86
CA ALA A 88 -5.35 6.08 -15.38
C ALA A 88 -5.42 5.55 -13.94
N ARG A 89 -6.46 5.95 -13.19
CA ARG A 89 -6.66 5.42 -11.84
C ARG A 89 -6.86 3.93 -11.88
N VAL A 90 -6.20 3.26 -10.95
CA VAL A 90 -6.37 1.84 -10.71
C VAL A 90 -7.40 1.63 -9.61
N TYR A 91 -8.28 0.66 -9.84
CA TYR A 91 -9.28 0.24 -8.86
C TYR A 91 -8.92 -1.13 -8.33
N THR A 92 -8.80 -1.21 -7.02
CA THR A 92 -8.66 -2.49 -6.33
C THR A 92 -10.05 -3.00 -5.94
N SER A 93 -10.31 -4.29 -6.19
CA SER A 93 -11.55 -4.95 -5.75
C SER A 93 -11.40 -5.67 -4.42
N GLY A 94 -10.26 -5.52 -3.77
CA GLY A 94 -9.97 -6.04 -2.44
C GLY A 94 -8.59 -6.66 -2.31
N VAL A 95 -8.37 -7.31 -1.17
CA VAL A 95 -7.17 -8.09 -0.89
C VAL A 95 -7.32 -9.47 -1.55
N GLU A 96 -6.32 -9.88 -2.32
CA GLU A 96 -6.27 -11.22 -2.92
C GLU A 96 -5.69 -12.24 -1.95
N PHE A 97 -4.60 -11.88 -1.29
CA PHE A 97 -3.97 -12.72 -0.26
C PHE A 97 -3.17 -11.88 0.74
N LEU A 98 -2.91 -12.48 1.89
CA LEU A 98 -1.97 -12.02 2.89
C LEU A 98 -0.85 -13.06 3.01
N GLU A 99 0.40 -12.64 2.84
CA GLU A 99 1.57 -13.52 2.94
C GLU A 99 2.31 -13.30 4.25
N PHE A 100 2.48 -14.38 4.99
CA PHE A 100 3.24 -14.39 6.25
C PHE A 100 4.57 -15.08 6.06
N SER A 101 5.63 -14.41 6.50
CA SER A 101 6.93 -15.02 6.68
C SER A 101 6.96 -15.86 7.97
N VAL A 102 7.36 -17.12 7.85
CA VAL A 102 7.37 -18.06 8.97
C VAL A 102 8.64 -18.91 8.97
N ASP A 103 8.97 -19.49 10.12
CA ASP A 103 9.88 -20.64 10.24
C ASP A 103 9.11 -21.92 10.55
N ASP A 104 9.83 -23.00 10.82
CA ASP A 104 9.18 -24.31 11.04
C ASP A 104 8.30 -24.32 12.29
N GLU A 105 8.69 -23.61 13.35
CA GLU A 105 7.93 -23.52 14.60
C GLU A 105 6.68 -22.65 14.41
N SER A 106 6.83 -21.45 13.94
CA SER A 106 5.71 -20.52 13.70
C SER A 106 4.77 -21.02 12.60
N HIS A 107 5.28 -21.71 11.58
CA HIS A 107 4.46 -22.40 10.60
C HIS A 107 3.52 -23.39 11.27
N TYR A 108 4.06 -24.27 12.14
CA TYR A 108 3.24 -25.23 12.88
C TYR A 108 2.17 -24.52 13.73
N GLN A 109 2.54 -23.48 14.48
CA GLN A 109 1.60 -22.73 15.34
C GLN A 109 0.49 -22.06 14.52
N ILE A 110 0.84 -21.38 13.42
CA ILE A 110 -0.12 -20.68 12.58
C ILE A 110 -1.06 -21.66 11.86
N THR A 111 -0.56 -22.80 11.40
CA THR A 111 -1.41 -23.83 10.77
C THR A 111 -2.43 -24.43 11.73
N GLN A 112 -2.09 -24.58 13.03
CA GLN A 112 -3.06 -24.98 14.04
C GLN A 112 -4.17 -23.92 14.23
N ILE A 113 -3.78 -22.64 14.26
CA ILE A 113 -4.75 -21.53 14.36
C ILE A 113 -5.64 -21.51 13.12
N LEU A 114 -5.06 -21.54 11.91
CA LEU A 114 -5.83 -21.54 10.66
C LEU A 114 -6.80 -22.72 10.59
N SER A 115 -6.36 -23.92 10.99
CA SER A 115 -7.21 -25.10 11.03
C SER A 115 -8.38 -24.94 12.02
N SER A 116 -8.12 -24.37 13.20
CA SER A 116 -9.17 -24.12 14.20
C SER A 116 -10.20 -23.08 13.72
N LEU A 117 -9.78 -22.17 12.84
CA LEU A 117 -10.64 -21.18 12.18
C LEU A 117 -11.26 -21.73 10.88
N CYS A 118 -11.20 -23.04 10.63
CA CYS A 118 -11.76 -23.71 9.46
C CYS A 118 -11.11 -23.33 8.11
N PHE A 119 -9.90 -22.76 8.12
CA PHE A 119 -9.10 -22.68 6.90
C PHE A 119 -8.63 -24.08 6.50
N ARG A 120 -8.49 -24.31 5.20
CA ARG A 120 -7.94 -25.54 4.65
C ARG A 120 -6.73 -25.20 3.78
N MET A 121 -5.67 -26.02 3.91
CA MET A 121 -4.55 -25.96 3.00
C MET A 121 -5.03 -26.43 1.63
N GLU A 122 -5.08 -25.51 0.67
CA GLU A 122 -5.63 -25.76 -0.67
C GLU A 122 -4.54 -26.10 -1.67
N ARG A 123 -3.39 -25.44 -1.56
CA ARG A 123 -2.27 -25.64 -2.47
C ARG A 123 -0.93 -25.55 -1.75
N LYS A 124 0.02 -26.33 -2.24
CA LYS A 124 1.44 -26.24 -1.89
C LYS A 124 2.23 -25.97 -3.15
N HIS A 125 3.19 -25.06 -3.06
CA HIS A 125 4.07 -24.77 -4.17
C HIS A 125 4.94 -26.01 -4.50
N ILE A 126 5.17 -26.26 -5.79
CA ILE A 126 5.86 -27.47 -6.25
C ILE A 126 7.36 -27.50 -5.92
N SER A 127 8.00 -26.34 -5.80
CA SER A 127 9.45 -26.20 -5.62
C SER A 127 9.84 -25.31 -4.43
N LYS A 128 8.88 -24.62 -3.79
CA LYS A 128 9.12 -23.72 -2.66
C LYS A 128 8.37 -24.17 -1.42
N ALA A 129 8.87 -23.81 -0.24
CA ALA A 129 8.20 -24.04 1.03
C ALA A 129 7.08 -22.99 1.26
N VAL A 130 6.15 -22.92 0.32
CA VAL A 130 5.02 -21.96 0.31
C VAL A 130 3.71 -22.73 0.22
N GLU A 131 2.77 -22.38 1.07
CA GLU A 131 1.45 -22.98 1.16
C GLU A 131 0.35 -21.93 1.10
N LEU A 132 -0.74 -22.24 0.39
CA LEU A 132 -1.96 -21.44 0.33
C LEU A 132 -3.03 -22.07 1.21
N TRP A 133 -3.48 -21.33 2.20
CA TRP A 133 -4.59 -21.65 3.09
C TRP A 133 -5.79 -20.79 2.76
N ARG A 134 -6.97 -21.39 2.65
CA ARG A 134 -8.20 -20.69 2.23
C ARG A 134 -9.38 -21.00 3.13
N GLN A 135 -10.16 -19.94 3.36
CA GLN A 135 -11.52 -20.04 3.91
C GLN A 135 -12.42 -19.07 3.13
N GLY A 136 -13.40 -19.60 2.41
CA GLY A 136 -14.23 -18.77 1.52
C GLY A 136 -13.39 -17.97 0.53
N SER A 137 -13.46 -16.65 0.61
CA SER A 137 -12.68 -15.74 -0.23
C SER A 137 -11.37 -15.24 0.42
N VAL A 138 -11.07 -15.67 1.63
CA VAL A 138 -9.87 -15.26 2.36
C VAL A 138 -8.72 -16.21 2.03
N ASN A 139 -7.63 -15.67 1.55
CA ASN A 139 -6.42 -16.40 1.20
C ASN A 139 -5.27 -15.98 2.12
N ILE A 140 -4.66 -16.95 2.78
CA ILE A 140 -3.45 -16.78 3.60
C ILE A 140 -2.33 -17.61 2.97
N VAL A 141 -1.21 -16.96 2.70
CA VAL A 141 0.00 -17.61 2.19
C VAL A 141 0.99 -17.72 3.35
N LEU A 142 1.48 -18.92 3.61
CA LEU A 142 2.56 -19.16 4.55
C LEU A 142 3.84 -19.44 3.76
N ASN A 143 4.84 -18.60 3.95
CA ASN A 143 6.13 -18.70 3.25
C ASN A 143 7.24 -19.04 4.25
N ASN A 144 7.69 -20.29 4.20
CA ASN A 144 8.76 -20.85 5.03
C ASN A 144 10.07 -21.03 4.23
N GLU A 145 10.27 -20.23 3.18
CA GLU A 145 11.50 -20.27 2.41
C GLU A 145 12.70 -19.85 3.27
N LYS A 146 13.82 -20.53 3.05
CA LYS A 146 15.06 -20.27 3.81
C LYS A 146 15.93 -19.19 3.14
N LYS A 147 15.43 -18.56 2.07
CA LYS A 147 16.10 -17.51 1.27
C LYS A 147 15.07 -16.50 0.74
N GLY A 148 15.56 -15.37 0.24
CA GLY A 148 14.72 -14.35 -0.39
C GLY A 148 14.06 -13.40 0.60
N PHE A 149 13.13 -12.59 0.08
CA PHE A 149 12.49 -11.49 0.83
C PHE A 149 11.77 -11.96 2.09
N SER A 150 10.95 -13.01 1.98
CA SER A 150 10.22 -13.55 3.14
C SER A 150 11.16 -13.97 4.27
N ARG A 151 12.30 -14.62 3.93
CA ARG A 151 13.30 -14.98 4.94
C ARG A 151 13.95 -13.75 5.57
N SER A 152 14.28 -12.74 4.79
CA SER A 152 14.84 -11.49 5.32
C SER A 152 13.87 -10.80 6.27
N SER A 153 12.60 -10.73 5.90
CA SER A 153 11.52 -10.19 6.75
C SER A 153 11.39 -10.98 8.06
N PHE A 154 11.43 -12.31 7.98
CA PHE A 154 11.39 -13.15 9.19
C PHE A 154 12.59 -12.90 10.12
N LEU A 155 13.78 -12.77 9.57
CA LEU A 155 14.99 -12.53 10.39
C LEU A 155 14.98 -11.18 11.10
N GLU A 156 14.29 -10.20 10.52
CA GLU A 156 14.19 -8.84 11.07
C GLU A 156 13.02 -8.71 12.05
N HIS A 157 11.87 -9.32 11.73
CA HIS A 157 10.60 -9.07 12.44
C HIS A 157 10.01 -10.31 13.12
N GLY A 158 10.61 -11.49 12.91
CA GLY A 158 9.99 -12.77 13.30
C GLY A 158 8.81 -13.15 12.41
N PRO A 159 7.92 -14.04 12.89
CA PRO A 159 6.69 -14.39 12.16
C PRO A 159 5.81 -13.15 11.96
N SER A 160 5.65 -12.72 10.71
CA SER A 160 4.98 -11.45 10.41
C SER A 160 4.36 -11.44 9.02
N LEU A 161 3.40 -10.53 8.81
CA LEU A 161 2.88 -10.20 7.49
C LEU A 161 3.99 -9.53 6.67
N CYS A 162 4.43 -10.15 5.60
CA CYS A 162 5.53 -9.65 4.75
C CYS A 162 5.06 -9.14 3.38
N ALA A 163 3.88 -9.57 2.89
CA ALA A 163 3.31 -9.05 1.66
C ALA A 163 1.78 -9.08 1.67
N ILE A 164 1.18 -8.15 0.94
CA ILE A 164 -0.26 -8.07 0.70
C ILE A 164 -0.50 -8.09 -0.81
N GLY A 165 -1.18 -9.11 -1.30
CA GLY A 165 -1.64 -9.17 -2.69
C GLY A 165 -2.94 -8.39 -2.84
N LEU A 166 -3.00 -7.49 -3.81
CA LEU A 166 -4.20 -6.73 -4.14
C LEU A 166 -4.83 -7.28 -5.43
N ARG A 167 -6.15 -7.41 -5.41
CA ARG A 167 -6.91 -7.77 -6.61
C ARG A 167 -7.16 -6.51 -7.43
N VAL A 168 -6.48 -6.40 -8.55
CA VAL A 168 -6.58 -5.28 -9.47
C VAL A 168 -7.14 -5.75 -10.83
N ARG A 169 -7.67 -4.81 -11.60
CA ARG A 169 -8.17 -5.11 -12.95
C ARG A 169 -7.03 -5.40 -13.93
N ASP A 170 -5.96 -4.62 -13.84
CA ASP A 170 -4.78 -4.75 -14.67
C ASP A 170 -3.54 -4.47 -13.83
N SER A 171 -2.60 -5.42 -13.82
CA SER A 171 -1.37 -5.32 -13.04
C SER A 171 -0.35 -4.38 -13.69
N THR A 172 -0.31 -4.30 -15.02
CA THR A 172 0.59 -3.42 -15.76
C THR A 172 0.23 -1.96 -15.52
N ASP A 173 -1.04 -1.60 -15.73
CA ASP A 173 -1.55 -0.25 -15.43
C ASP A 173 -1.30 0.14 -13.97
N THR A 174 -1.44 -0.84 -13.05
CA THR A 174 -1.22 -0.62 -11.61
C THR A 174 0.24 -0.27 -11.34
N VAL A 175 1.17 -1.01 -11.92
CA VAL A 175 2.61 -0.80 -11.77
C VAL A 175 3.02 0.53 -12.39
N GLU A 176 2.54 0.86 -13.60
CA GLU A 176 2.83 2.12 -14.27
C GLU A 176 2.39 3.31 -13.42
N ARG A 177 1.16 3.26 -12.88
CA ARG A 177 0.68 4.34 -12.02
C ARG A 177 1.45 4.41 -10.70
N ALA A 178 1.75 3.29 -10.07
CA ALA A 178 2.53 3.25 -8.83
C ALA A 178 3.93 3.86 -9.05
N SER A 179 4.59 3.51 -10.15
CA SER A 179 5.90 4.06 -10.53
C SER A 179 5.83 5.57 -10.79
N ALA A 180 4.79 6.03 -11.50
CA ALA A 180 4.58 7.47 -11.74
C ALA A 180 4.32 8.24 -10.42
N LEU A 181 3.83 7.58 -9.39
CA LEU A 181 3.67 8.11 -8.03
C LEU A 181 4.91 7.90 -7.16
N GLY A 182 6.04 7.46 -7.74
CA GLY A 182 7.31 7.30 -7.05
C GLY A 182 7.41 6.03 -6.19
N ALA A 183 6.61 5.00 -6.46
CA ALA A 183 6.81 3.70 -5.83
C ALA A 183 7.99 2.98 -6.49
N SER A 184 8.80 2.31 -5.68
CA SER A 184 9.90 1.48 -6.16
C SER A 184 9.37 0.10 -6.54
N LEU A 185 9.77 -0.39 -7.72
CA LEU A 185 9.48 -1.76 -8.10
C LEU A 185 10.32 -2.72 -7.26
N PHE A 186 9.67 -3.75 -6.76
CA PHE A 186 10.34 -4.84 -6.09
C PHE A 186 10.55 -5.98 -7.08
N SER A 187 11.80 -6.38 -7.28
CA SER A 187 12.17 -7.49 -8.16
C SER A 187 12.81 -8.62 -7.34
N GLN A 188 12.34 -9.81 -7.56
CA GLN A 188 12.96 -11.03 -7.05
C GLN A 188 13.13 -12.05 -8.18
N ALA A 189 14.08 -12.96 -8.03
CA ALA A 189 14.27 -14.02 -9.00
C ALA A 189 13.05 -14.95 -9.02
N VAL A 190 12.45 -15.11 -10.20
CA VAL A 190 11.32 -15.99 -10.47
C VAL A 190 11.80 -17.20 -11.24
N GLY A 191 11.38 -18.39 -10.85
CA GLY A 191 11.69 -19.63 -11.56
C GLY A 191 11.02 -19.68 -12.94
N SER A 192 11.59 -20.42 -13.88
CA SER A 192 11.12 -20.51 -15.27
C SER A 192 9.66 -20.99 -15.44
N SER A 193 9.10 -21.62 -14.42
CA SER A 193 7.70 -22.12 -14.38
C SER A 193 6.80 -21.37 -13.39
N GLU A 194 7.28 -20.26 -12.85
CA GLU A 194 6.55 -19.47 -11.85
C GLU A 194 5.91 -18.25 -12.50
N LEU A 195 4.74 -17.87 -12.01
CA LEU A 195 4.09 -16.63 -12.41
C LEU A 195 4.81 -15.45 -11.75
N GLU A 196 5.28 -14.52 -12.55
CA GLU A 196 5.78 -13.26 -12.05
C GLU A 196 4.62 -12.35 -11.65
N ILE A 197 4.50 -12.09 -10.37
CA ILE A 197 3.53 -11.13 -9.82
C ILE A 197 4.28 -9.82 -9.57
N PRO A 198 3.92 -8.74 -10.28
CA PRO A 198 4.57 -7.45 -10.04
C PRO A 198 4.37 -7.01 -8.59
N ALA A 199 5.44 -6.52 -7.97
CA ALA A 199 5.41 -6.04 -6.60
C ALA A 199 6.05 -4.64 -6.50
N ILE A 200 5.60 -3.88 -5.51
CA ILE A 200 6.08 -2.53 -5.20
C ILE A 200 6.38 -2.43 -3.70
N ASN A 201 7.36 -1.61 -3.33
CA ASN A 201 7.69 -1.23 -1.96
C ASN A 201 7.03 0.10 -1.59
#